data_8ddddd9e6fe5a26e432d11c3cd5bc5c5
#
_entry.id   8ddddd9e6fe5a26e432d11c3cd5bc5c5
#
_cell.length_a   1.000
_cell.length_b   1.000
_cell.length_c   1.000
_cell.angle_alpha   90.00
_cell.angle_beta   90.00
_cell.angle_gamma   90.00
#
_symmetry.space_group_name_H-M   'P 1'
#
loop_
_entity.id
_entity.type
_entity.pdbx_description
1 polymer ?
#
loop_
_entity_poly.entity_id
_entity_poly.type
_entity_poly.pdbx_seq_one_letter_code
_entity_poly.pdbx_strand_id
1 'polypeptide(L)'
;MLSAGAVKSGVSQVAKEFERATGAKVSIEFNTAPELRKRIAAGDAADVVVAPPAAMEEFQDQGRIVAGSRGFVGRSRMGVVVHADAPAPDVSNAVAFTKTLAGASAVVHNKA
;
A
#
# COMPACT_ATOMS: atom_id res chain seq x y z
N MET A 1 -12.89 4.35 7.27
CA MET A 1 -12.03 3.51 6.41
C MET A 1 -10.57 3.73 6.75
N LEU A 2 -9.79 2.68 6.88
CA LEU A 2 -8.32 2.74 7.05
C LEU A 2 -7.65 2.24 5.78
N SER A 3 -6.67 2.96 5.24
CA SER A 3 -6.04 2.59 3.96
C SER A 3 -4.53 2.77 3.98
N ALA A 4 -3.83 1.86 3.29
CA ALA A 4 -2.43 2.03 2.98
C ALA A 4 -2.21 3.24 2.05
N GLY A 5 -1.18 4.05 2.34
CA GLY A 5 -0.87 5.26 1.57
C GLY A 5 -0.48 5.01 0.12
N ALA A 6 0.07 3.84 -0.19
CA ALA A 6 0.52 3.49 -1.54
C ALA A 6 -0.59 3.51 -2.62
N VAL A 7 -1.85 3.36 -2.22
CA VAL A 7 -3.02 3.36 -3.13
C VAL A 7 -3.91 4.59 -2.95
N LYS A 8 -3.40 5.64 -2.29
CA LYS A 8 -4.16 6.84 -1.89
C LYS A 8 -4.95 7.46 -3.04
N SER A 9 -4.35 7.69 -4.20
CA SER A 9 -5.02 8.36 -5.32
C SER A 9 -6.23 7.56 -5.82
N GLY A 10 -6.06 6.26 -6.09
CA GLY A 10 -7.14 5.41 -6.57
C GLY A 10 -8.26 5.22 -5.55
N VAL A 11 -7.91 4.94 -4.30
CA VAL A 11 -8.89 4.77 -3.21
C VAL A 11 -9.68 6.06 -2.97
N SER A 12 -9.02 7.23 -3.00
CA SER A 12 -9.72 8.52 -2.85
C SER A 12 -10.68 8.80 -3.99
N GLN A 13 -10.34 8.40 -5.22
CA GLN A 13 -11.23 8.57 -6.37
C GLN A 13 -12.45 7.67 -6.25
N VAL A 14 -12.26 6.39 -5.98
CA VAL A 14 -13.36 5.44 -5.79
C VAL A 14 -14.29 5.87 -4.66
N ALA A 15 -13.74 6.35 -3.54
CA ALA A 15 -14.55 6.85 -2.43
C ALA A 15 -15.43 8.04 -2.84
N LYS A 16 -14.90 9.00 -3.59
CA LYS A 16 -15.68 10.14 -4.11
C LYS A 16 -16.79 9.70 -5.07
N GLU A 17 -16.52 8.70 -5.90
CA GLU A 17 -17.54 8.15 -6.81
C GLU A 17 -18.63 7.42 -6.04
N PHE A 18 -18.26 6.67 -5.01
CA PHE A 18 -19.21 6.01 -4.11
C PHE A 18 -20.07 7.03 -3.36
N GLU A 19 -19.47 8.08 -2.79
CA GLU A 19 -20.22 9.18 -2.13
C GLU A 19 -21.23 9.83 -3.08
N ARG A 20 -20.82 10.08 -4.32
CA ARG A 20 -21.68 10.69 -5.34
C ARG A 20 -22.83 9.77 -5.73
N ALA A 21 -22.59 8.47 -5.82
CA ALA A 21 -23.60 7.49 -6.23
C ALA A 21 -24.60 7.15 -5.12
N THR A 22 -24.17 7.20 -3.85
CA THR A 22 -24.97 6.70 -2.73
C THR A 22 -25.44 7.79 -1.76
N GLY A 23 -24.83 8.97 -1.79
CA GLY A 23 -25.03 10.02 -0.79
C GLY A 23 -24.35 9.75 0.56
N ALA A 24 -23.69 8.60 0.73
CA ALA A 24 -22.93 8.27 1.93
C ALA A 24 -21.64 9.11 2.01
N LYS A 25 -21.15 9.38 3.22
CA LYS A 25 -19.84 10.02 3.43
C LYS A 25 -18.79 8.97 3.75
N VAL A 26 -17.61 9.12 3.15
CA VAL A 26 -16.47 8.22 3.36
C VAL A 26 -15.32 8.99 4.01
N SER A 27 -15.07 8.75 5.28
CA SER A 27 -13.85 9.22 5.97
C SER A 27 -12.73 8.23 5.75
N ILE A 28 -11.58 8.69 5.24
CA ILE A 28 -10.41 7.82 4.96
C ILE A 28 -9.19 8.35 5.70
N GLU A 29 -8.56 7.49 6.47
CA GLU A 29 -7.25 7.74 7.05
C GLU A 29 -6.18 6.89 6.35
N PHE A 30 -5.14 7.56 5.83
CA PHE A 30 -4.03 6.90 5.15
C PHE A 30 -2.85 6.72 6.07
N ASN A 31 -2.35 5.49 6.15
CA ASN A 31 -1.29 5.08 7.06
C ASN A 31 -0.25 4.21 6.34
N THR A 32 0.90 4.01 6.98
CA THR A 32 1.85 2.96 6.57
C THR A 32 1.35 1.58 6.99
N ALA A 33 1.87 0.51 6.36
CA ALA A 33 1.47 -0.85 6.73
C ALA A 33 1.78 -1.20 8.21
N PRO A 34 2.93 -0.82 8.78
CA PRO A 34 3.17 -1.00 10.22
C PRO A 34 2.16 -0.28 11.12
N GLU A 35 1.79 0.95 10.76
CA GLU A 35 0.81 1.70 11.55
C GLU A 35 -0.60 1.11 11.46
N LEU A 36 -1.00 0.62 10.29
CA LEU A 36 -2.27 -0.12 10.14
C LEU A 36 -2.30 -1.36 11.04
N ARG A 37 -1.21 -2.14 11.07
CA ARG A 37 -1.10 -3.31 11.97
C ARG A 37 -1.27 -2.91 13.44
N LYS A 38 -0.57 -1.87 13.86
CA LYS A 38 -0.63 -1.37 15.24
C LYS A 38 -2.05 -0.93 15.61
N ARG A 39 -2.70 -0.19 14.75
CA ARG A 39 -4.07 0.30 14.98
C ARG A 39 -5.08 -0.82 15.05
N ILE A 40 -5.06 -1.75 14.11
CA ILE A 40 -5.97 -2.91 14.10
C ILE A 40 -5.72 -3.80 15.32
N ALA A 41 -4.46 -4.01 15.71
CA ALA A 41 -4.12 -4.75 16.92
C ALA A 41 -4.62 -4.05 18.20
N ALA A 42 -4.60 -2.71 18.24
CA ALA A 42 -5.13 -1.91 19.33
C ALA A 42 -6.67 -1.90 19.40
N GLY A 43 -7.35 -2.47 18.40
CA GLY A 43 -8.81 -2.56 18.35
C GLY A 43 -9.51 -1.43 17.61
N ASP A 44 -8.78 -0.62 16.84
CA ASP A 44 -9.40 0.40 15.98
C ASP A 44 -10.40 -0.27 15.03
N ALA A 45 -11.64 0.22 15.05
CA ALA A 45 -12.70 -0.26 14.19
C ALA A 45 -12.74 0.56 12.90
N ALA A 46 -12.92 -0.11 11.77
CA ALA A 46 -13.17 0.50 10.48
C ALA A 46 -14.09 -0.39 9.64
N ASP A 47 -15.04 0.21 8.93
CA ASP A 47 -15.94 -0.54 8.04
C ASP A 47 -15.17 -1.19 6.88
N VAL A 48 -14.11 -0.54 6.42
CA VAL A 48 -13.24 -1.04 5.33
C VAL A 48 -11.78 -0.81 5.68
N VAL A 49 -10.95 -1.82 5.45
CA VAL A 49 -9.49 -1.75 5.56
C VAL A 49 -8.86 -2.07 4.21
N VAL A 50 -7.94 -1.24 3.75
CA VAL A 50 -7.12 -1.48 2.55
C VAL A 50 -5.66 -1.57 2.97
N ALA A 51 -5.06 -2.74 2.81
CA ALA A 51 -3.70 -3.03 3.25
C ALA A 51 -2.98 -3.98 2.28
N PRO A 52 -1.64 -4.09 2.37
CA PRO A 52 -0.90 -5.11 1.61
C PRO A 52 -1.38 -6.52 1.95
N PRO A 53 -1.27 -7.49 1.00
CA PRO A 53 -1.75 -8.85 1.19
C PRO A 53 -1.31 -9.51 2.50
N ALA A 54 -0.02 -9.41 2.86
CA ALA A 54 0.50 -9.99 4.10
C ALA A 54 -0.17 -9.41 5.37
N ALA A 55 -0.44 -8.11 5.40
CA ALA A 55 -1.16 -7.52 6.53
C ALA A 55 -2.63 -7.98 6.57
N MET A 56 -3.26 -8.15 5.39
CA MET A 56 -4.63 -8.66 5.32
C MET A 56 -4.73 -10.12 5.76
N GLU A 57 -3.72 -10.94 5.51
CA GLU A 57 -3.62 -12.31 6.03
C GLU A 57 -3.53 -12.30 7.56
N GLU A 58 -2.62 -11.52 8.12
CA GLU A 58 -2.49 -11.35 9.58
C GLU A 58 -3.81 -10.92 10.23
N PHE A 59 -4.52 -9.96 9.64
CA PHE A 59 -5.81 -9.49 10.17
C PHE A 59 -6.91 -10.56 10.11
N GLN A 60 -6.87 -11.38 9.06
CA GLN A 60 -7.79 -12.51 8.91
C GLN A 60 -7.52 -13.59 9.98
N ASP A 61 -6.25 -13.97 10.17
CA ASP A 61 -5.83 -14.96 11.17
C ASP A 61 -6.18 -14.51 12.61
N GLN A 62 -6.15 -13.20 12.85
CA GLN A 62 -6.56 -12.59 14.10
C GLN A 62 -8.08 -12.43 14.25
N GLY A 63 -8.88 -12.85 13.27
CA GLY A 63 -10.33 -12.70 13.28
C GLY A 63 -10.82 -11.24 13.21
N ARG A 64 -9.99 -10.33 12.67
CA ARG A 64 -10.30 -8.89 12.53
C ARG A 64 -11.03 -8.54 11.24
N ILE A 65 -11.19 -9.49 10.34
CA ILE A 65 -11.83 -9.33 9.05
C ILE A 65 -12.96 -10.35 8.91
N VAL A 66 -14.08 -9.92 8.38
CA VAL A 66 -15.20 -10.81 8.05
C VAL A 66 -14.76 -11.83 7.02
N ALA A 67 -14.96 -13.10 7.29
CA ALA A 67 -14.60 -14.18 6.40
C ALA A 67 -15.27 -14.00 5.02
N GLY A 68 -14.49 -14.17 3.93
CA GLY A 68 -14.98 -14.02 2.57
C GLY A 68 -15.14 -12.58 2.07
N SER A 69 -14.90 -11.55 2.91
CA SER A 69 -15.04 -10.15 2.52
C SER A 69 -13.81 -9.57 1.80
N ARG A 70 -12.71 -10.32 1.66
CA ARG A 70 -11.49 -9.84 1.01
C ARG A 70 -11.69 -9.69 -0.49
N GLY A 71 -11.30 -8.53 -1.00
CA GLY A 71 -11.26 -8.23 -2.43
C GLY A 71 -9.92 -7.62 -2.82
N PHE A 72 -9.55 -7.75 -4.07
CA PHE A 72 -8.33 -7.17 -4.62
C PHE A 72 -8.64 -5.79 -5.21
N VAL A 73 -7.99 -4.73 -4.70
CA VAL A 73 -8.28 -3.34 -5.11
C VAL A 73 -7.33 -2.80 -6.17
N GLY A 74 -6.16 -3.42 -6.35
CA GLY A 74 -5.19 -2.98 -7.35
C GLY A 74 -3.76 -3.37 -7.01
N ARG A 75 -2.82 -2.97 -7.88
CA ARG A 75 -1.38 -3.17 -7.70
C ARG A 75 -0.67 -1.84 -7.73
N SER A 76 0.26 -1.64 -6.81
CA SER A 76 1.24 -0.57 -6.87
C SER A 76 2.55 -1.13 -7.42
N ARG A 77 3.14 -0.46 -8.39
CA ARG A 77 4.46 -0.82 -8.93
C ARG A 77 5.52 -0.01 -8.22
N MET A 78 6.63 -0.65 -7.92
CA MET A 78 7.83 0.01 -7.43
C MET A 78 8.68 0.45 -8.63
N GLY A 79 9.24 1.64 -8.57
CA GLY A 79 10.16 2.17 -9.56
C GLY A 79 11.50 2.53 -8.94
N VAL A 80 12.53 2.60 -9.76
CA VAL A 80 13.85 3.13 -9.40
C VAL A 80 13.99 4.51 -10.00
N VAL A 81 14.40 5.48 -9.19
CA VAL A 81 14.67 6.86 -9.60
C VAL A 81 16.15 7.13 -9.40
N VAL A 82 16.79 7.71 -10.39
CA VAL A 82 18.19 8.15 -10.35
C VAL A 82 18.27 9.64 -10.71
N HIS A 83 19.42 10.27 -10.46
CA HIS A 83 19.67 11.66 -10.90
C HIS A 83 19.46 11.78 -12.41
N ALA A 84 18.98 12.93 -12.88
CA ALA A 84 18.64 13.16 -14.28
C ALA A 84 19.83 12.93 -15.25
N ASP A 85 21.05 13.24 -14.78
CA ASP A 85 22.29 13.09 -15.57
C ASP A 85 22.92 11.68 -15.40
N ALA A 86 22.36 10.82 -14.56
CA ALA A 86 22.87 9.46 -14.39
C ALA A 86 22.34 8.53 -15.49
N PRO A 87 23.13 7.55 -15.94
CA PRO A 87 22.65 6.57 -16.89
C PRO A 87 21.48 5.78 -16.30
N ALA A 88 20.52 5.44 -17.16
CA ALA A 88 19.37 4.63 -16.76
C ALA A 88 19.83 3.28 -16.20
N PRO A 89 19.40 2.91 -15.00
CA PRO A 89 19.81 1.65 -14.38
C PRO A 89 19.11 0.48 -15.06
N ASP A 90 19.82 -0.64 -15.21
CA ASP A 90 19.21 -1.88 -15.66
C ASP A 90 18.50 -2.55 -14.47
N VAL A 91 17.19 -2.59 -14.55
CA VAL A 91 16.28 -3.22 -13.54
C VAL A 91 15.39 -4.28 -14.21
N SER A 92 15.78 -4.80 -15.36
CA SER A 92 14.99 -5.74 -16.17
C SER A 92 14.71 -7.08 -15.48
N ASN A 93 15.59 -7.49 -14.56
CA ASN A 93 15.47 -8.73 -13.79
C ASN A 93 16.20 -8.61 -12.44
N ALA A 94 16.02 -9.61 -11.57
CA ALA A 94 16.58 -9.58 -10.22
C ALA A 94 18.12 -9.49 -10.19
N VAL A 95 18.81 -10.15 -11.12
CA VAL A 95 20.28 -10.13 -11.21
C VAL A 95 20.77 -8.74 -11.61
N ALA A 96 20.18 -8.14 -12.64
CA ALA A 96 20.49 -6.79 -13.09
C ALA A 96 20.20 -5.77 -11.99
N PHE A 97 19.07 -5.89 -11.31
CA PHE A 97 18.70 -5.04 -10.18
C PHE A 97 19.70 -5.15 -9.02
N THR A 98 20.11 -6.37 -8.64
CA THR A 98 21.13 -6.57 -7.60
C THR A 98 22.45 -5.90 -7.98
N LYS A 99 22.89 -6.03 -9.25
CA LYS A 99 24.10 -5.39 -9.75
C LYS A 99 24.00 -3.86 -9.72
N THR A 100 22.85 -3.32 -10.10
CA THR A 100 22.55 -1.88 -10.02
C THR A 100 22.66 -1.38 -8.59
N LEU A 101 22.06 -2.07 -7.62
CA LEU A 101 22.15 -1.69 -6.21
C LEU A 101 23.57 -1.77 -5.66
N ALA A 102 24.31 -2.83 -6.01
CA ALA A 102 25.70 -3.02 -5.56
C ALA A 102 26.67 -1.97 -6.13
N GLY A 103 26.36 -1.40 -7.30
CA GLY A 103 27.15 -0.33 -7.91
C GLY A 103 26.75 1.09 -7.48
N ALA A 104 25.69 1.23 -6.69
CA ALA A 104 25.23 2.55 -6.25
C ALA A 104 26.05 3.07 -5.07
N SER A 105 26.42 4.35 -5.10
CA SER A 105 27.10 5.02 -3.97
C SER A 105 26.17 5.21 -2.76
N ALA A 106 24.87 5.32 -2.98
CA ALA A 106 23.85 5.39 -1.94
C ALA A 106 22.52 4.84 -2.46
N VAL A 107 21.77 4.17 -1.60
CA VAL A 107 20.42 3.67 -1.89
C VAL A 107 19.47 4.26 -0.85
N VAL A 108 18.43 4.95 -1.32
CA VAL A 108 17.38 5.50 -0.46
C VAL A 108 16.07 4.76 -0.74
N HIS A 109 15.45 4.26 0.29
CA HIS A 109 14.15 3.60 0.19
C HIS A 109 13.30 3.90 1.43
N ASN A 110 11.98 3.80 1.31
CA ASN A 110 11.10 3.85 2.47
C ASN A 110 11.13 2.50 3.19
N LYS A 111 11.09 2.55 4.51
CA LYS A 111 10.89 1.37 5.35
C LYS A 111 9.38 1.10 5.44
N ALA A 112 8.92 0.06 4.76
CA ALA A 112 7.52 -0.37 4.79
C ALA A 112 7.26 -1.39 5.91
#